data_a1e50debf185e36427ef9b48afba2ade
#
_entry.id   a1e50debf185e36427ef9b48afba2ade
#
_cell.length_a   1.000
_cell.length_b   1.000
_cell.length_c   1.000
_cell.angle_alpha   90.00
_cell.angle_beta   90.00
_cell.angle_gamma   90.00
#
_symmetry.space_group_name_H-M   'P 1'
#
loop_
_entity.id
_entity.type
_entity.pdbx_description
1 polymer ?
#
loop_
_entity_poly.entity_id
_entity_poly.type
_entity_poly.pdbx_seq_one_letter_code
_entity_poly.pdbx_strand_id
1 'polypeptide(L)'
;MDRRNFLKTMGQGVLGLSGLMLTPTSLPAAGSAFEYALKGQALIQKKDYTRAVAVLTQAVKLDPTSDWAYGLLGRALRELGRHAEAVGAFRQTVRLNPGDTYSRMMIDIMTQKPLAGPRRKTKVDAGEEQAARREARAMAQKLDADAGLGYRVNRVVIDAGHGGFDSGAVGLNGLREKSVTLDLARRLHQKLAQQGRVRSFLTRTGDYYVPLSERTVIANQYRADLFISIHINANKNRRAHGSETYYCSAQASSKEAARVAALENAALSYEEKKQRKQGYIDIEQILTAFGQKLNWQESGKFAVGFQDRFKTELPIKSRGIHSANFFVLRKAKMPAMLLEAGFISNPGEEALLAQAGFRAKIVDAIARGIA
;
A
#
# COMPACT_ATOMS: atom_id res chain seq x y z
N MET A 1 15.28 11.67 -30.37
CA MET A 1 14.05 12.03 -31.10
C MET A 1 13.26 13.01 -30.26
N ASP A 2 13.08 14.21 -30.75
CA ASP A 2 12.55 15.34 -30.02
C ASP A 2 11.02 15.25 -29.87
N ARG A 3 10.48 15.65 -28.72
CA ARG A 3 9.06 15.62 -28.35
C ARG A 3 8.14 16.37 -29.33
N ARG A 4 8.67 17.23 -30.19
CA ARG A 4 7.92 17.97 -31.21
C ARG A 4 7.54 17.15 -32.44
N ASN A 5 8.24 16.05 -32.72
CA ASN A 5 7.97 15.23 -33.91
C ASN A 5 6.96 14.10 -33.65
N PHE A 6 6.66 13.77 -32.38
CA PHE A 6 5.65 12.75 -32.04
C PHE A 6 4.21 13.21 -32.29
N LEU A 7 3.95 14.51 -32.19
CA LEU A 7 2.60 15.06 -32.36
C LEU A 7 2.20 15.32 -33.83
N LYS A 8 3.14 15.23 -34.79
CA LYS A 8 2.85 15.43 -36.20
C LYS A 8 2.53 14.16 -36.98
N THR A 9 2.77 12.99 -36.43
CA THR A 9 2.58 11.69 -37.11
C THR A 9 1.19 11.04 -36.87
N MET A 10 0.34 11.66 -36.06
CA MET A 10 -1.04 11.17 -35.78
C MET A 10 -2.13 11.78 -36.66
N GLY A 11 -1.77 12.45 -37.73
CA GLY A 11 -2.69 13.25 -38.52
C GLY A 11 -3.00 12.80 -39.95
N GLN A 12 -2.54 11.66 -40.42
CA GLN A 12 -2.90 11.19 -41.79
C GLN A 12 -2.94 9.68 -41.90
N GLY A 13 -4.10 9.09 -42.05
CA GLY A 13 -4.29 7.67 -42.32
C GLY A 13 -5.69 7.14 -42.10
N VAL A 14 -6.68 7.73 -42.80
CA VAL A 14 -7.99 7.09 -42.93
C VAL A 14 -8.19 6.80 -44.41
N LEU A 15 -8.30 5.51 -44.78
CA LEU A 15 -9.22 5.02 -45.83
C LEU A 15 -9.20 3.49 -45.88
N GLY A 16 -10.37 2.90 -45.59
CA GLY A 16 -10.89 1.70 -46.22
C GLY A 16 -10.67 0.35 -45.54
N LEU A 17 -11.67 -0.15 -44.83
CA LEU A 17 -12.37 -1.42 -45.21
C LEU A 17 -13.43 -1.79 -44.18
N SER A 18 -14.56 -2.02 -44.73
CA SER A 18 -15.87 -2.51 -44.28
C SER A 18 -15.96 -3.46 -43.08
N GLY A 19 -16.88 -3.18 -42.19
CA GLY A 19 -17.85 -4.15 -41.69
C GLY A 19 -17.54 -4.89 -40.39
N LEU A 20 -17.52 -4.20 -39.26
CA LEU A 20 -18.05 -4.70 -37.99
C LEU A 20 -18.56 -3.48 -37.20
N MET A 21 -19.87 -3.46 -36.95
CA MET A 21 -20.45 -2.43 -36.06
C MET A 21 -19.94 -2.67 -34.64
N LEU A 22 -18.78 -2.13 -34.33
CA LEU A 22 -18.40 -1.80 -32.96
C LEU A 22 -19.15 -0.50 -32.64
N THR A 23 -20.10 -0.58 -31.72
CA THR A 23 -20.69 0.60 -31.11
C THR A 23 -19.55 1.53 -30.71
N PRO A 24 -19.54 2.79 -31.13
CA PRO A 24 -18.52 3.72 -30.68
C PRO A 24 -18.68 3.86 -29.18
N THR A 25 -17.71 3.32 -28.41
CA THR A 25 -17.48 3.79 -27.04
C THR A 25 -17.16 5.27 -27.21
N SER A 26 -18.15 6.13 -26.99
CA SER A 26 -18.02 7.56 -27.02
C SER A 26 -16.81 7.95 -26.18
N LEU A 27 -15.81 8.57 -26.81
CA LEU A 27 -14.78 9.31 -26.06
C LEU A 27 -15.55 10.21 -25.08
N PRO A 28 -15.25 10.18 -23.78
CA PRO A 28 -15.97 11.00 -22.84
C PRO A 28 -15.87 12.46 -23.29
N ALA A 29 -17.02 13.14 -23.39
CA ALA A 29 -17.08 14.55 -23.73
C ALA A 29 -16.18 15.34 -22.78
N ALA A 30 -15.52 16.40 -23.27
CA ALA A 30 -14.71 17.28 -22.43
C ALA A 30 -15.53 17.69 -21.20
N GLY A 31 -15.08 17.31 -19.99
CA GLY A 31 -15.81 17.52 -18.74
C GLY A 31 -16.54 16.29 -18.19
N SER A 32 -16.16 15.07 -18.58
CA SER A 32 -16.72 13.84 -17.98
C SER A 32 -16.40 13.73 -16.47
N ALA A 33 -17.25 13.04 -15.72
CA ALA A 33 -17.02 12.77 -14.27
C ALA A 33 -15.63 12.19 -14.01
N PHE A 34 -15.17 11.30 -14.87
CA PHE A 34 -13.87 10.67 -14.79
C PHE A 34 -12.71 11.67 -14.96
N GLU A 35 -12.83 12.59 -15.93
CA GLU A 35 -11.82 13.66 -16.13
C GLU A 35 -11.75 14.61 -14.95
N TYR A 36 -12.91 14.99 -14.38
CA TYR A 36 -12.96 15.79 -13.16
C TYR A 36 -12.32 15.04 -11.98
N ALA A 37 -12.55 13.74 -11.83
CA ALA A 37 -11.93 12.94 -10.78
C ALA A 37 -10.41 12.85 -10.96
N LEU A 38 -9.89 12.64 -12.18
CA LEU A 38 -8.45 12.66 -12.49
C LEU A 38 -7.83 14.03 -12.18
N LYS A 39 -8.50 15.12 -12.58
CA LYS A 39 -8.04 16.48 -12.28
C LYS A 39 -8.02 16.75 -10.79
N GLY A 40 -9.03 16.29 -10.06
CA GLY A 40 -9.09 16.37 -8.59
C GLY A 40 -7.95 15.60 -7.93
N GLN A 41 -7.66 14.40 -8.39
CA GLN A 41 -6.51 13.62 -7.93
C GLN A 41 -5.18 14.36 -8.17
N ALA A 42 -4.99 14.93 -9.35
CA ALA A 42 -3.79 15.71 -9.68
C ALA A 42 -3.64 16.96 -8.78
N LEU A 43 -4.75 17.61 -8.42
CA LEU A 43 -4.75 18.75 -7.50
C LEU A 43 -4.42 18.33 -6.06
N ILE A 44 -4.93 17.19 -5.59
CA ILE A 44 -4.55 16.62 -4.29
C ILE A 44 -3.04 16.39 -4.23
N GLN A 45 -2.43 15.85 -5.29
CA GLN A 45 -0.97 15.65 -5.36
C GLN A 45 -0.19 16.95 -5.25
N LYS A 46 -0.73 18.03 -5.86
CA LYS A 46 -0.16 19.39 -5.77
C LYS A 46 -0.51 20.09 -4.46
N LYS A 47 -1.21 19.41 -3.53
CA LYS A 47 -1.71 19.95 -2.25
C LYS A 47 -2.69 21.14 -2.41
N ASP A 48 -3.25 21.29 -3.58
CA ASP A 48 -4.25 22.30 -3.85
C ASP A 48 -5.65 21.74 -3.53
N TYR A 49 -5.85 21.52 -2.24
CA TYR A 49 -7.05 20.85 -1.75
C TYR A 49 -8.32 21.68 -1.99
N THR A 50 -8.22 23.00 -1.97
CA THR A 50 -9.37 23.88 -2.24
C THR A 50 -9.90 23.69 -3.65
N ARG A 51 -9.01 23.74 -4.66
CA ARG A 51 -9.42 23.47 -6.04
C ARG A 51 -9.78 22.01 -6.26
N ALA A 52 -9.13 21.08 -5.56
CA ALA A 52 -9.47 19.67 -5.62
C ALA A 52 -10.92 19.42 -5.18
N VAL A 53 -11.36 20.00 -4.04
CA VAL A 53 -12.76 19.89 -3.58
C VAL A 53 -13.73 20.42 -4.61
N ALA A 54 -13.48 21.60 -5.20
CA ALA A 54 -14.37 22.17 -6.20
C ALA A 54 -14.54 21.25 -7.42
N VAL A 55 -13.40 20.72 -7.93
CA VAL A 55 -13.39 19.85 -9.11
C VAL A 55 -14.02 18.48 -8.80
N LEU A 56 -13.72 17.88 -7.64
CA LEU A 56 -14.28 16.60 -7.22
C LEU A 56 -15.77 16.68 -6.90
N THR A 57 -16.25 17.84 -6.41
CA THR A 57 -17.69 18.09 -6.27
C THR A 57 -18.40 18.04 -7.62
N GLN A 58 -17.78 18.52 -8.69
CA GLN A 58 -18.35 18.37 -10.04
C GLN A 58 -18.32 16.91 -10.50
N ALA A 59 -17.23 16.18 -10.22
CA ALA A 59 -17.15 14.75 -10.54
C ALA A 59 -18.31 13.95 -9.94
N VAL A 60 -18.56 14.11 -8.63
CA VAL A 60 -19.65 13.36 -7.94
C VAL A 60 -21.05 13.86 -8.32
N LYS A 61 -21.21 15.09 -8.81
CA LYS A 61 -22.47 15.58 -9.38
C LYS A 61 -22.77 14.93 -10.73
N LEU A 62 -21.75 14.77 -11.57
CA LEU A 62 -21.88 14.16 -12.90
C LEU A 62 -22.03 12.64 -12.82
N ASP A 63 -21.36 12.00 -11.86
CA ASP A 63 -21.48 10.56 -11.59
C ASP A 63 -21.64 10.32 -10.08
N PRO A 64 -22.87 10.27 -9.57
CA PRO A 64 -23.15 9.97 -8.17
C PRO A 64 -22.85 8.51 -7.76
N THR A 65 -22.46 7.66 -8.71
CA THR A 65 -22.12 6.25 -8.45
C THR A 65 -20.62 5.99 -8.38
N SER A 66 -19.79 7.01 -8.60
CA SER A 66 -18.33 6.90 -8.53
C SER A 66 -17.84 6.88 -7.08
N ASP A 67 -17.60 5.69 -6.54
CA ASP A 67 -16.96 5.50 -5.23
C ASP A 67 -15.57 6.15 -5.19
N TRP A 68 -14.83 6.05 -6.28
CA TRP A 68 -13.51 6.67 -6.44
C TRP A 68 -13.55 8.20 -6.29
N ALA A 69 -14.48 8.88 -6.97
CA ALA A 69 -14.60 10.34 -6.88
C ALA A 69 -14.99 10.78 -5.45
N TYR A 70 -15.89 10.07 -4.79
CA TYR A 70 -16.23 10.32 -3.38
C TYR A 70 -15.04 10.06 -2.44
N GLY A 71 -14.27 9.01 -2.66
CA GLY A 71 -13.06 8.73 -1.88
C GLY A 71 -12.02 9.84 -2.00
N LEU A 72 -11.79 10.36 -3.20
CA LEU A 72 -10.90 11.51 -3.44
C LEU A 72 -11.45 12.79 -2.79
N LEU A 73 -12.75 13.04 -2.89
CA LEU A 73 -13.40 14.19 -2.26
C LEU A 73 -13.25 14.14 -0.74
N GLY A 74 -13.47 12.99 -0.12
CA GLY A 74 -13.27 12.79 1.31
C GLY A 74 -11.83 13.10 1.74
N ARG A 75 -10.83 12.68 0.96
CA ARG A 75 -9.42 12.98 1.22
C ARG A 75 -9.13 14.48 1.14
N ALA A 76 -9.58 15.16 0.10
CA ALA A 76 -9.36 16.59 -0.06
C ALA A 76 -10.02 17.41 1.05
N LEU A 77 -11.25 17.05 1.44
CA LEU A 77 -11.97 17.67 2.56
C LEU A 77 -11.27 17.46 3.90
N ARG A 78 -10.74 16.25 4.15
CA ARG A 78 -9.97 15.94 5.35
C ARG A 78 -8.74 16.84 5.48
N GLU A 79 -7.98 17.03 4.40
CA GLU A 79 -6.78 17.86 4.38
C GLU A 79 -7.09 19.34 4.64
N LEU A 80 -8.30 19.80 4.29
CA LEU A 80 -8.81 21.14 4.61
C LEU A 80 -9.37 21.25 6.04
N GLY A 81 -9.39 20.17 6.82
CA GLY A 81 -9.99 20.15 8.16
C GLY A 81 -11.53 20.13 8.15
N ARG A 82 -12.19 19.97 7.00
CA ARG A 82 -13.65 19.90 6.83
C ARG A 82 -14.15 18.50 7.19
N HIS A 83 -13.94 18.10 8.46
CA HIS A 83 -14.09 16.72 8.92
C HIS A 83 -15.50 16.15 8.74
N ALA A 84 -16.54 16.92 9.03
CA ALA A 84 -17.93 16.44 8.90
C ALA A 84 -18.28 16.09 7.45
N GLU A 85 -17.84 16.93 6.52
CA GLU A 85 -18.07 16.73 5.08
C GLU A 85 -17.21 15.59 4.53
N ALA A 86 -15.97 15.46 5.00
CA ALA A 86 -15.10 14.33 4.66
C ALA A 86 -15.72 12.99 5.09
N VAL A 87 -16.28 12.91 6.31
CA VAL A 87 -17.03 11.73 6.78
C VAL A 87 -18.23 11.45 5.89
N GLY A 88 -18.96 12.48 5.46
CA GLY A 88 -20.07 12.35 4.51
C GLY A 88 -19.64 11.72 3.19
N ALA A 89 -18.54 12.22 2.61
CA ALA A 89 -17.98 11.70 1.36
C ALA A 89 -17.49 10.24 1.52
N PHE A 90 -16.75 9.93 2.59
CA PHE A 90 -16.31 8.56 2.86
C PHE A 90 -17.47 7.58 3.10
N ARG A 91 -18.57 8.02 3.74
CA ARG A 91 -19.79 7.19 3.86
C ARG A 91 -20.40 6.86 2.51
N GLN A 92 -20.40 7.81 1.57
CA GLN A 92 -20.85 7.53 0.20
C GLN A 92 -19.92 6.52 -0.48
N THR A 93 -18.58 6.66 -0.32
CA THR A 93 -17.61 5.68 -0.83
C THR A 93 -17.94 4.28 -0.32
N VAL A 94 -18.13 4.11 1.02
CA VAL A 94 -18.42 2.81 1.63
C VAL A 94 -19.78 2.26 1.20
N ARG A 95 -20.78 3.13 0.99
CA ARG A 95 -22.10 2.71 0.48
C ARG A 95 -22.01 2.14 -0.93
N LEU A 96 -21.24 2.78 -1.81
CA LEU A 96 -21.06 2.36 -3.20
C LEU A 96 -20.08 1.19 -3.33
N ASN A 97 -19.08 1.14 -2.48
CA ASN A 97 -18.06 0.11 -2.41
C ASN A 97 -17.84 -0.37 -0.96
N PRO A 98 -18.63 -1.34 -0.48
CA PRO A 98 -18.50 -1.85 0.89
C PRO A 98 -17.13 -2.46 1.20
N GLY A 99 -16.33 -2.79 0.19
CA GLY A 99 -14.97 -3.29 0.32
C GLY A 99 -13.93 -2.20 0.55
N ASP A 100 -14.26 -0.90 0.43
CA ASP A 100 -13.29 0.18 0.63
C ASP A 100 -12.93 0.33 2.11
N THR A 101 -11.82 -0.29 2.47
CA THR A 101 -11.29 -0.34 3.84
C THR A 101 -10.79 1.02 4.29
N TYR A 102 -10.20 1.80 3.36
CA TYR A 102 -9.64 3.11 3.68
C TYR A 102 -10.73 4.09 4.14
N SER A 103 -11.81 4.25 3.37
CA SER A 103 -12.90 5.16 3.74
C SER A 103 -13.59 4.72 5.03
N ARG A 104 -13.76 3.41 5.25
CA ARG A 104 -14.30 2.87 6.50
C ARG A 104 -13.45 3.25 7.69
N MET A 105 -12.12 3.05 7.60
CA MET A 105 -11.17 3.44 8.63
C MET A 105 -11.18 4.96 8.88
N MET A 106 -11.24 5.78 7.81
CA MET A 106 -11.31 7.23 7.97
C MET A 106 -12.57 7.68 8.70
N ILE A 107 -13.72 7.06 8.42
CA ILE A 107 -14.95 7.31 9.18
C ILE A 107 -14.73 7.01 10.66
N ASP A 108 -14.16 5.84 10.99
CA ASP A 108 -13.94 5.43 12.37
C ASP A 108 -13.00 6.41 13.10
N ILE A 109 -11.88 6.79 12.49
CA ILE A 109 -10.93 7.75 13.07
C ILE A 109 -11.56 9.13 13.30
N MET A 110 -12.35 9.61 12.34
CA MET A 110 -12.90 10.96 12.36
C MET A 110 -14.19 11.09 13.19
N THR A 111 -14.89 9.98 13.47
CA THR A 111 -16.12 9.94 14.27
C THR A 111 -15.88 9.50 15.70
N GLN A 112 -14.76 8.84 15.99
CA GLN A 112 -14.41 8.52 17.37
C GLN A 112 -14.14 9.82 18.13
N LYS A 113 -14.79 9.99 19.28
CA LYS A 113 -14.44 11.06 20.22
C LYS A 113 -12.94 10.96 20.53
N PRO A 114 -12.19 12.08 20.53
CA PRO A 114 -10.79 12.05 20.93
C PRO A 114 -10.70 11.36 22.30
N LEU A 115 -9.98 10.26 22.38
CA LEU A 115 -9.54 9.73 23.66
C LEU A 115 -8.76 10.85 24.33
N ALA A 116 -9.36 11.45 25.38
CA ALA A 116 -8.88 12.55 26.21
C ALA A 116 -7.83 13.47 25.55
N GLY A 117 -8.08 14.79 25.58
CA GLY A 117 -7.34 15.84 24.88
C GLY A 117 -5.80 15.76 24.97
N PRO A 118 -5.08 16.65 24.30
CA PRO A 118 -3.64 16.56 24.19
C PRO A 118 -3.03 16.43 25.58
N ARG A 119 -2.44 15.26 25.88
CA ARG A 119 -1.68 15.06 27.12
C ARG A 119 -0.69 16.20 27.22
N ARG A 120 -0.79 16.96 28.29
CA ARG A 120 0.15 18.02 28.65
C ARG A 120 1.55 17.42 28.53
N LYS A 121 2.40 18.01 27.71
CA LYS A 121 3.80 17.62 27.59
C LYS A 121 4.47 17.92 28.94
N THR A 122 4.54 16.92 29.80
CA THR A 122 5.35 16.95 31.00
C THR A 122 6.77 16.56 30.62
N LYS A 123 7.76 17.26 31.19
CA LYS A 123 9.16 16.80 31.16
C LYS A 123 9.17 15.40 31.76
N VAL A 124 9.59 14.39 30.99
CA VAL A 124 9.69 13.03 31.49
C VAL A 124 10.83 13.00 32.50
N ASP A 125 10.53 12.55 33.70
CA ASP A 125 11.55 12.30 34.73
C ASP A 125 12.39 11.10 34.32
N ALA A 126 13.68 11.11 34.60
CA ALA A 126 14.60 10.01 34.32
C ALA A 126 14.14 8.69 34.96
N GLY A 127 13.40 8.74 36.07
CA GLY A 127 12.78 7.59 36.73
C GLY A 127 11.64 7.00 35.95
N GLU A 128 10.78 7.84 35.35
CA GLU A 128 9.67 7.39 34.50
C GLU A 128 10.19 6.76 33.19
N GLU A 129 11.25 7.32 32.61
CA GLU A 129 11.90 6.72 31.43
C GLU A 129 12.49 5.34 31.74
N GLN A 130 13.13 5.21 32.91
CA GLN A 130 13.70 3.93 33.33
C GLN A 130 12.63 2.88 33.66
N ALA A 131 11.50 3.27 34.26
CA ALA A 131 10.35 2.43 34.50
C ALA A 131 9.73 1.94 33.18
N ALA A 132 9.51 2.83 32.22
CA ALA A 132 9.01 2.48 30.89
C ALA A 132 9.95 1.52 30.16
N ARG A 133 11.27 1.71 30.27
CA ARG A 133 12.27 0.79 29.69
C ARG A 133 12.24 -0.60 30.37
N ARG A 134 12.00 -0.68 31.70
CA ARG A 134 11.83 -1.96 32.42
C ARG A 134 10.55 -2.67 31.99
N GLU A 135 9.44 -1.96 31.91
CA GLU A 135 8.14 -2.49 31.46
C GLU A 135 8.22 -3.01 30.03
N ALA A 136 8.86 -2.26 29.12
CA ALA A 136 9.10 -2.69 27.75
C ALA A 136 9.95 -3.97 27.68
N ARG A 137 10.99 -4.10 28.53
CA ARG A 137 11.81 -5.32 28.61
C ARG A 137 11.03 -6.51 29.18
N ALA A 138 10.21 -6.30 30.20
CA ALA A 138 9.36 -7.35 30.78
C ALA A 138 8.32 -7.84 29.76
N MET A 139 7.73 -6.91 29.00
CA MET A 139 6.82 -7.22 27.91
C MET A 139 7.51 -8.01 26.77
N ALA A 140 8.76 -7.61 26.43
CA ALA A 140 9.58 -8.33 25.46
C ALA A 140 9.88 -9.78 25.90
N GLN A 141 10.26 -9.98 27.18
CA GLN A 141 10.51 -11.31 27.73
C GLN A 141 9.25 -12.19 27.75
N LYS A 142 8.08 -11.58 28.01
CA LYS A 142 6.79 -12.29 27.98
C LYS A 142 6.42 -12.71 26.57
N LEU A 143 6.66 -11.87 25.57
CA LEU A 143 6.45 -12.18 24.16
C LEU A 143 7.42 -13.25 23.64
N ASP A 144 8.68 -13.26 24.11
CA ASP A 144 9.65 -14.31 23.79
C ASP A 144 9.26 -15.66 24.43
N ALA A 145 8.66 -15.65 25.62
CA ALA A 145 8.14 -16.85 26.28
C ALA A 145 6.89 -17.41 25.57
N ASP A 146 6.02 -16.52 25.06
CA ASP A 146 4.83 -16.87 24.27
C ASP A 146 5.17 -17.27 22.80
N ALA A 147 6.38 -16.98 22.32
CA ALA A 147 6.83 -17.33 20.96
C ALA A 147 6.98 -18.86 20.73
N GLY A 148 6.86 -19.67 21.80
CA GLY A 148 6.75 -21.14 21.71
C GLY A 148 5.34 -21.65 21.35
N LEU A 149 4.31 -20.81 21.49
CA LEU A 149 2.94 -21.07 21.05
C LEU A 149 2.78 -20.42 19.67
N GLY A 150 2.79 -21.21 18.61
CA GLY A 150 2.81 -20.74 17.21
C GLY A 150 1.97 -19.49 16.97
N TYR A 151 2.59 -18.45 16.41
CA TYR A 151 1.92 -17.17 16.11
C TYR A 151 0.72 -17.40 15.19
N ARG A 152 -0.47 -17.08 15.64
CA ARG A 152 -1.71 -17.33 14.91
C ARG A 152 -2.19 -16.08 14.21
N VAL A 153 -2.32 -16.15 12.89
CA VAL A 153 -2.88 -15.06 12.07
C VAL A 153 -4.40 -15.25 11.94
N ASN A 154 -5.16 -14.33 12.52
CA ASN A 154 -6.62 -14.27 12.36
C ASN A 154 -7.04 -13.11 11.45
N ARG A 155 -6.24 -12.04 11.38
CA ARG A 155 -6.48 -10.85 10.58
C ARG A 155 -5.22 -10.46 9.83
N VAL A 156 -5.33 -10.31 8.51
CA VAL A 156 -4.25 -9.84 7.65
C VAL A 156 -4.67 -8.58 6.90
N VAL A 157 -3.78 -7.60 6.84
CA VAL A 157 -3.92 -6.49 5.90
C VAL A 157 -2.98 -6.73 4.74
N ILE A 158 -3.57 -6.76 3.55
CA ILE A 158 -2.89 -6.95 2.28
C ILE A 158 -2.74 -5.57 1.62
N ASP A 159 -1.53 -5.14 1.46
CA ASP A 159 -1.20 -3.88 0.81
C ASP A 159 -0.84 -4.15 -0.65
N ALA A 160 -1.59 -3.54 -1.56
CA ALA A 160 -1.24 -3.52 -2.97
C ALA A 160 -0.31 -2.34 -3.22
N GLY A 161 0.98 -2.58 -3.46
CA GLY A 161 1.97 -1.53 -3.72
C GLY A 161 1.55 -0.57 -4.82
N HIS A 162 2.00 0.69 -4.72
CA HIS A 162 1.73 1.76 -5.69
C HIS A 162 0.24 2.11 -5.82
N GLY A 163 -0.16 2.67 -6.99
CA GLY A 163 -1.54 2.98 -7.32
C GLY A 163 -1.76 4.43 -7.77
N GLY A 164 -2.78 4.67 -8.55
CA GLY A 164 -3.10 5.99 -9.10
C GLY A 164 -1.97 6.53 -9.98
N PHE A 165 -1.40 7.67 -9.62
CA PHE A 165 -0.28 8.30 -10.34
C PHE A 165 1.05 7.56 -10.16
N ASP A 166 1.22 6.87 -9.05
CA ASP A 166 2.39 6.03 -8.81
C ASP A 166 2.20 4.69 -9.54
N SER A 167 2.81 4.58 -10.70
CA SER A 167 2.73 3.37 -11.52
C SER A 167 3.55 2.21 -10.96
N GLY A 168 4.48 2.49 -10.03
CA GLY A 168 5.57 1.57 -9.75
C GLY A 168 6.44 1.36 -10.99
N ALA A 169 7.15 0.26 -11.03
CA ALA A 169 7.94 -0.14 -12.18
C ALA A 169 7.05 -0.47 -13.39
N VAL A 170 7.61 -0.25 -14.59
CA VAL A 170 6.95 -0.58 -15.86
C VAL A 170 7.85 -1.52 -16.64
N GLY A 171 7.28 -2.65 -17.02
CA GLY A 171 7.95 -3.66 -17.85
C GLY A 171 8.16 -3.19 -19.29
N LEU A 172 8.90 -3.97 -20.06
CA LEU A 172 9.25 -3.65 -21.45
C LEU A 172 8.02 -3.65 -22.38
N ASN A 173 7.04 -4.50 -22.09
CA ASN A 173 5.79 -4.61 -22.84
C ASN A 173 4.68 -3.76 -22.23
N GLY A 174 5.03 -2.82 -21.32
CA GLY A 174 4.10 -1.87 -20.73
C GLY A 174 3.29 -2.39 -19.56
N LEU A 175 3.57 -3.60 -19.05
CA LEU A 175 2.96 -4.11 -17.82
C LEU A 175 3.34 -3.19 -16.66
N ARG A 176 2.36 -2.73 -15.90
CA ARG A 176 2.57 -1.81 -14.77
C ARG A 176 2.50 -2.55 -13.46
N GLU A 177 3.45 -2.32 -12.57
CA GLU A 177 3.51 -2.93 -11.25
C GLU A 177 2.21 -2.69 -10.46
N LYS A 178 1.71 -1.46 -10.41
CA LYS A 178 0.47 -1.13 -9.69
C LYS A 178 -0.74 -1.98 -10.10
N SER A 179 -0.79 -2.43 -11.36
CA SER A 179 -1.88 -3.27 -11.87
C SER A 179 -1.72 -4.72 -11.44
N VAL A 180 -0.49 -5.22 -11.45
CA VAL A 180 -0.17 -6.59 -11.01
C VAL A 180 -0.38 -6.71 -9.50
N THR A 181 0.12 -5.77 -8.71
CA THR A 181 -0.01 -5.78 -7.25
C THR A 181 -1.47 -5.71 -6.80
N LEU A 182 -2.30 -4.89 -7.48
CA LEU A 182 -3.74 -4.82 -7.21
C LEU A 182 -4.46 -6.13 -7.55
N ASP A 183 -4.13 -6.76 -8.68
CA ASP A 183 -4.72 -8.05 -9.06
C ASP A 183 -4.34 -9.16 -8.06
N LEU A 184 -3.06 -9.24 -7.68
CA LEU A 184 -2.58 -10.20 -6.67
C LEU A 184 -3.28 -9.99 -5.32
N ALA A 185 -3.36 -8.74 -4.85
CA ALA A 185 -3.99 -8.42 -3.58
C ALA A 185 -5.48 -8.78 -3.57
N ARG A 186 -6.22 -8.48 -4.63
CA ARG A 186 -7.65 -8.82 -4.77
C ARG A 186 -7.86 -10.33 -4.80
N ARG A 187 -7.07 -11.08 -5.57
CA ARG A 187 -7.15 -12.54 -5.65
C ARG A 187 -6.82 -13.18 -4.29
N LEU A 188 -5.80 -12.67 -3.59
CA LEU A 188 -5.45 -13.16 -2.26
C LEU A 188 -6.59 -12.90 -1.27
N HIS A 189 -7.16 -11.71 -1.28
CA HIS A 189 -8.32 -11.37 -0.45
C HIS A 189 -9.51 -12.31 -0.71
N GLN A 190 -9.85 -12.55 -1.98
CA GLN A 190 -10.92 -13.47 -2.36
C GLN A 190 -10.62 -14.91 -1.90
N LYS A 191 -9.38 -15.39 -2.08
CA LYS A 191 -8.98 -16.72 -1.68
C LYS A 191 -9.07 -16.93 -0.16
N LEU A 192 -8.58 -15.97 0.63
CA LEU A 192 -8.67 -16.03 2.10
C LEU A 192 -10.13 -15.98 2.58
N ALA A 193 -10.97 -15.18 1.93
CA ALA A 193 -12.40 -15.12 2.21
C ALA A 193 -13.10 -16.47 1.94
N GLN A 194 -12.74 -17.16 0.85
CA GLN A 194 -13.26 -18.49 0.53
C GLN A 194 -12.81 -19.56 1.54
N GLN A 195 -11.58 -19.45 2.06
CA GLN A 195 -11.07 -20.37 3.08
C GLN A 195 -11.72 -20.16 4.46
N GLY A 196 -12.22 -18.97 4.76
CA GLY A 196 -12.95 -18.64 5.98
C GLY A 196 -12.12 -18.64 7.29
N ARG A 197 -10.81 -18.90 7.22
CA ARG A 197 -9.93 -19.03 8.41
C ARG A 197 -9.35 -17.71 8.87
N VAL A 198 -9.06 -16.79 7.91
CA VAL A 198 -8.37 -15.53 8.13
C VAL A 198 -9.21 -14.38 7.55
N ARG A 199 -9.46 -13.37 8.33
CA ARG A 199 -10.11 -12.14 7.87
C ARG A 199 -9.08 -11.26 7.18
N SER A 200 -9.30 -10.91 5.93
CA SER A 200 -8.37 -10.06 5.18
C SER A 200 -8.97 -8.70 4.84
N PHE A 201 -8.12 -7.69 4.76
CA PHE A 201 -8.47 -6.31 4.42
C PHE A 201 -7.46 -5.79 3.40
N LEU A 202 -7.91 -4.94 2.47
CA LEU A 202 -7.06 -4.34 1.44
C LEU A 202 -6.76 -2.88 1.77
N THR A 203 -5.53 -2.41 1.52
CA THR A 203 -5.20 -0.99 1.64
C THR A 203 -5.84 -0.17 0.53
N ARG A 204 -6.00 -0.76 -0.66
CA ARG A 204 -6.73 -0.18 -1.79
C ARG A 204 -7.49 -1.25 -2.56
N THR A 205 -8.67 -0.89 -3.01
CA THR A 205 -9.55 -1.76 -3.81
C THR A 205 -9.63 -1.34 -5.27
N GLY A 206 -8.99 -0.22 -5.63
CA GLY A 206 -8.97 0.35 -6.97
C GLY A 206 -7.61 0.91 -7.35
N ASP A 207 -7.52 1.51 -8.55
CA ASP A 207 -6.32 2.19 -9.04
C ASP A 207 -6.27 3.63 -8.51
N TYR A 208 -6.03 3.78 -7.21
CA TYR A 208 -5.78 5.05 -6.54
C TYR A 208 -4.57 4.93 -5.63
N TYR A 209 -3.89 6.06 -5.40
CA TYR A 209 -2.73 6.13 -4.52
C TYR A 209 -3.16 6.19 -3.06
N VAL A 210 -2.55 5.34 -2.25
CA VAL A 210 -2.62 5.38 -0.78
C VAL A 210 -1.24 5.80 -0.27
N PRO A 211 -1.12 6.89 0.51
CA PRO A 211 0.15 7.30 1.09
C PRO A 211 0.82 6.17 1.88
N LEU A 212 2.15 6.07 1.81
CA LEU A 212 2.90 5.02 2.52
C LEU A 212 2.63 5.05 4.03
N SER A 213 2.52 6.26 4.60
CA SER A 213 2.19 6.44 6.02
C SER A 213 0.81 5.90 6.41
N GLU A 214 -0.15 5.93 5.49
CA GLU A 214 -1.52 5.50 5.74
C GLU A 214 -1.70 3.98 5.62
N ARG A 215 -0.86 3.29 4.85
CA ARG A 215 -0.91 1.83 4.67
C ARG A 215 -0.74 1.09 6.00
N THR A 216 0.26 1.47 6.80
CA THR A 216 0.46 0.91 8.15
C THR A 216 -0.58 1.41 9.15
N VAL A 217 -1.12 2.62 9.00
CA VAL A 217 -2.23 3.09 9.84
C VAL A 217 -3.46 2.22 9.64
N ILE A 218 -3.77 1.82 8.41
CA ILE A 218 -4.83 0.85 8.10
C ILE A 218 -4.59 -0.46 8.86
N ALA A 219 -3.39 -1.04 8.76
CA ALA A 219 -3.06 -2.29 9.44
C ALA A 219 -3.19 -2.19 10.96
N ASN A 220 -2.69 -1.11 11.56
CA ASN A 220 -2.78 -0.85 12.98
C ASN A 220 -4.23 -0.66 13.45
N GLN A 221 -5.06 0.07 12.70
CA GLN A 221 -6.46 0.33 13.02
C GLN A 221 -7.31 -0.94 13.00
N TYR A 222 -7.08 -1.82 12.01
CA TYR A 222 -7.75 -3.13 11.95
C TYR A 222 -7.18 -4.15 12.91
N ARG A 223 -6.17 -3.77 13.74
CA ARG A 223 -5.48 -4.68 14.65
C ARG A 223 -5.08 -5.96 13.93
N ALA A 224 -4.45 -5.78 12.76
CA ALA A 224 -3.99 -6.91 11.99
C ALA A 224 -2.93 -7.70 12.77
N ASP A 225 -2.96 -9.01 12.60
CA ASP A 225 -1.93 -9.89 13.15
C ASP A 225 -0.74 -9.98 12.17
N LEU A 226 -0.97 -9.64 10.89
CA LEU A 226 0.05 -9.67 9.86
C LEU A 226 -0.23 -8.56 8.82
N PHE A 227 0.82 -7.86 8.38
CA PHE A 227 0.80 -6.92 7.28
C PHE A 227 1.68 -7.41 6.13
N ILE A 228 1.12 -7.51 4.93
CA ILE A 228 1.84 -7.97 3.73
C ILE A 228 1.70 -6.91 2.64
N SER A 229 2.82 -6.29 2.26
CA SER A 229 2.89 -5.39 1.11
C SER A 229 3.38 -6.16 -0.11
N ILE A 230 2.62 -6.15 -1.20
CA ILE A 230 2.92 -6.89 -2.42
C ILE A 230 3.47 -5.93 -3.45
N HIS A 231 4.66 -6.25 -3.96
CA HIS A 231 5.43 -5.49 -4.95
C HIS A 231 5.97 -6.39 -6.05
N ILE A 232 6.46 -5.79 -7.13
CA ILE A 232 7.16 -6.47 -8.23
C ILE A 232 8.42 -5.69 -8.53
N ASN A 233 9.56 -6.26 -8.22
CA ASN A 233 10.87 -5.63 -8.30
C ASN A 233 11.24 -5.16 -9.72
N ALA A 234 12.17 -4.22 -9.78
CA ALA A 234 12.80 -3.81 -11.02
C ALA A 234 14.30 -3.54 -10.82
N ASN A 235 15.08 -3.87 -11.83
CA ASN A 235 16.51 -3.61 -11.84
C ASN A 235 16.96 -3.10 -13.22
N LYS A 236 17.97 -2.21 -13.25
CA LYS A 236 18.61 -1.77 -14.50
C LYS A 236 19.21 -2.94 -15.27
N ASN A 237 19.76 -3.93 -14.56
CA ASN A 237 20.16 -5.19 -15.15
C ASN A 237 18.93 -6.07 -15.40
N ARG A 238 18.50 -6.14 -16.66
CA ARG A 238 17.35 -6.94 -17.11
C ARG A 238 17.50 -8.46 -16.94
N ARG A 239 18.70 -8.95 -16.60
CA ARG A 239 18.93 -10.35 -16.26
C ARG A 239 18.58 -10.66 -14.80
N ALA A 240 18.39 -9.64 -13.96
CA ALA A 240 17.89 -9.83 -12.60
C ALA A 240 16.50 -10.47 -12.65
N HIS A 241 16.29 -11.53 -11.88
CA HIS A 241 15.07 -12.33 -11.86
C HIS A 241 14.91 -13.02 -10.52
N GLY A 242 13.69 -13.44 -10.21
CA GLY A 242 13.35 -14.20 -9.00
C GLY A 242 12.54 -13.41 -7.97
N SER A 243 12.22 -14.05 -6.86
CA SER A 243 11.45 -13.45 -5.75
C SER A 243 12.34 -13.12 -4.57
N GLU A 244 11.99 -12.07 -3.84
CA GLU A 244 12.64 -11.62 -2.61
C GLU A 244 11.58 -11.30 -1.56
N THR A 245 11.92 -11.51 -0.28
CA THR A 245 11.06 -11.10 0.83
C THR A 245 11.84 -10.16 1.75
N TYR A 246 11.24 -9.03 2.06
CA TYR A 246 11.84 -7.99 2.88
C TYR A 246 11.07 -7.79 4.19
N TYR A 247 11.80 -7.56 5.27
CA TYR A 247 11.25 -7.07 6.53
C TYR A 247 11.96 -5.77 6.96
N CYS A 248 11.36 -5.04 7.89
CA CYS A 248 11.93 -3.77 8.32
C CYS A 248 13.12 -3.96 9.26
N SER A 249 14.17 -3.20 9.05
CA SER A 249 15.28 -3.04 10.00
C SER A 249 15.89 -1.64 9.89
N ALA A 250 16.59 -1.21 10.93
CA ALA A 250 17.27 0.09 10.92
C ALA A 250 18.41 0.14 9.89
N GLN A 251 19.08 -0.99 9.67
CA GLN A 251 20.19 -1.13 8.72
C GLN A 251 19.82 -2.13 7.63
N ALA A 252 20.20 -1.83 6.39
CA ALA A 252 19.98 -2.75 5.29
C ALA A 252 20.95 -3.94 5.36
N SER A 253 20.44 -5.15 5.06
CA SER A 253 21.24 -6.39 5.02
C SER A 253 22.25 -6.43 3.87
N SER A 254 22.06 -5.60 2.82
CA SER A 254 22.94 -5.48 1.68
C SER A 254 22.76 -4.15 0.95
N LYS A 255 23.71 -3.79 0.07
CA LYS A 255 23.59 -2.62 -0.81
C LYS A 255 22.37 -2.71 -1.72
N GLU A 256 22.03 -3.91 -2.18
CA GLU A 256 20.85 -4.14 -3.02
C GLU A 256 19.56 -3.94 -2.22
N ALA A 257 19.47 -4.46 -0.99
CA ALA A 257 18.33 -4.21 -0.11
C ALA A 257 18.15 -2.72 0.20
N ALA A 258 19.25 -1.98 0.40
CA ALA A 258 19.20 -0.53 0.56
C ALA A 258 18.66 0.17 -0.69
N ARG A 259 19.05 -0.30 -1.89
CA ARG A 259 18.59 0.23 -3.18
C ARG A 259 17.08 0.01 -3.35
N VAL A 260 16.59 -1.19 -3.10
CA VAL A 260 15.16 -1.52 -3.20
C VAL A 260 14.38 -0.65 -2.22
N ALA A 261 14.79 -0.58 -0.95
CA ALA A 261 14.11 0.29 0.02
C ALA A 261 14.12 1.78 -0.38
N ALA A 262 15.18 2.26 -1.04
CA ALA A 262 15.24 3.63 -1.53
C ALA A 262 14.26 3.87 -2.69
N LEU A 263 14.06 2.89 -3.57
CA LEU A 263 13.07 2.96 -4.66
C LEU A 263 11.64 3.00 -4.10
N GLU A 264 11.32 2.07 -3.19
CA GLU A 264 9.99 2.00 -2.59
C GLU A 264 9.68 3.24 -1.72
N ASN A 265 10.67 3.77 -1.04
CA ASN A 265 10.54 4.99 -0.25
C ASN A 265 10.48 6.27 -1.13
N ALA A 266 10.78 6.21 -2.42
CA ALA A 266 10.77 7.40 -3.30
C ALA A 266 9.40 8.07 -3.38
N ALA A 267 8.32 7.33 -3.18
CA ALA A 267 6.96 7.87 -3.10
C ALA A 267 6.77 8.89 -1.97
N LEU A 268 7.65 8.90 -0.94
CA LEU A 268 7.65 9.94 0.10
C LEU A 268 7.87 11.36 -0.43
N SER A 269 8.48 11.50 -1.61
CA SER A 269 8.62 12.81 -2.26
C SER A 269 7.26 13.46 -2.58
N TYR A 270 6.21 12.66 -2.71
CA TYR A 270 4.83 13.09 -2.92
C TYR A 270 4.07 13.32 -1.60
N GLU A 271 4.64 12.91 -0.45
CA GLU A 271 4.04 13.07 0.88
C GLU A 271 4.65 14.26 1.62
N GLU A 272 3.93 14.82 2.60
CA GLU A 272 4.46 15.94 3.39
C GLU A 272 5.63 15.49 4.26
N LYS A 273 6.74 16.22 4.19
CA LYS A 273 7.79 16.17 5.20
C LYS A 273 7.22 16.79 6.47
N LYS A 274 6.63 15.99 7.36
CA LYS A 274 6.32 16.45 8.72
C LYS A 274 7.63 16.86 9.36
N GLN A 275 7.79 18.17 9.63
CA GLN A 275 8.94 18.69 10.37
C GLN A 275 9.03 17.96 11.71
N ARG A 276 10.11 17.23 11.91
CA ARG A 276 10.48 16.71 13.24
C ARG A 276 10.73 17.91 14.14
N LYS A 277 9.83 18.16 15.08
CA LYS A 277 10.16 18.99 16.24
C LYS A 277 11.17 18.20 17.08
N GLN A 278 12.42 18.64 17.05
CA GLN A 278 13.48 18.14 17.93
C GLN A 278 13.12 18.44 19.39
N GLY A 279 13.30 17.45 20.27
CA GLY A 279 13.58 17.73 21.67
C GLY A 279 12.72 17.06 22.75
N TYR A 280 11.80 16.12 22.47
CA TYR A 280 11.13 15.36 23.53
C TYR A 280 11.06 13.87 23.16
N ILE A 281 11.61 13.03 24.05
CA ILE A 281 11.38 11.56 24.01
C ILE A 281 10.13 11.31 24.84
N ASP A 282 9.06 10.84 24.17
CA ASP A 282 7.82 10.44 24.83
C ASP A 282 7.96 8.96 25.27
N ILE A 283 7.49 8.60 26.45
CA ILE A 283 7.44 7.21 26.96
C ILE A 283 6.75 6.30 25.96
N GLU A 284 5.68 6.79 25.31
CA GLU A 284 5.00 6.07 24.24
C GLU A 284 5.90 5.78 23.03
N GLN A 285 6.88 6.64 22.74
CA GLN A 285 7.88 6.40 21.69
C GLN A 285 8.88 5.31 22.09
N ILE A 286 9.26 5.21 23.37
CA ILE A 286 10.16 4.16 23.87
C ILE A 286 9.46 2.81 23.78
N LEU A 287 8.23 2.69 24.30
CA LEU A 287 7.43 1.48 24.25
C LEU A 287 7.17 1.05 22.80
N THR A 288 6.87 2.01 21.93
CA THR A 288 6.68 1.76 20.49
C THR A 288 7.96 1.26 19.83
N ALA A 289 9.12 1.81 20.16
CA ALA A 289 10.41 1.40 19.58
C ALA A 289 10.78 -0.05 19.96
N PHE A 290 10.51 -0.46 21.21
CA PHE A 290 10.73 -1.85 21.64
C PHE A 290 9.76 -2.81 20.95
N GLY A 291 8.48 -2.49 20.91
CA GLY A 291 7.47 -3.29 20.20
C GLY A 291 7.78 -3.43 18.71
N GLN A 292 8.29 -2.38 18.07
CA GLN A 292 8.72 -2.43 16.66
C GLN A 292 9.87 -3.42 16.45
N LYS A 293 10.87 -3.44 17.35
CA LYS A 293 12.01 -4.37 17.21
C LYS A 293 11.56 -5.82 17.29
N LEU A 294 10.64 -6.15 18.19
CA LEU A 294 10.07 -7.50 18.29
C LEU A 294 9.25 -7.85 17.04
N ASN A 295 8.42 -6.95 16.57
CA ASN A 295 7.66 -7.16 15.34
C ASN A 295 8.58 -7.36 14.12
N TRP A 296 9.76 -6.71 14.09
CA TRP A 296 10.74 -6.94 13.03
C TRP A 296 11.37 -8.32 13.10
N GLN A 297 11.63 -8.84 14.30
CA GLN A 297 12.14 -10.20 14.50
C GLN A 297 11.11 -11.26 14.06
N GLU A 298 9.84 -11.11 14.49
CA GLU A 298 8.76 -11.98 14.04
C GLU A 298 8.52 -11.87 12.53
N SER A 299 8.64 -10.66 11.94
CA SER A 299 8.57 -10.48 10.49
C SER A 299 9.62 -11.31 9.76
N GLY A 300 10.83 -11.42 10.31
CA GLY A 300 11.89 -12.27 9.76
C GLY A 300 11.50 -13.75 9.72
N LYS A 301 10.83 -14.26 10.76
CA LYS A 301 10.35 -15.67 10.79
C LYS A 301 9.29 -15.90 9.71
N PHE A 302 8.31 -15.01 9.58
CA PHE A 302 7.33 -15.07 8.49
C PHE A 302 7.97 -15.00 7.12
N ALA A 303 8.97 -14.10 6.94
CA ALA A 303 9.68 -13.96 5.68
C ALA A 303 10.34 -15.26 5.23
N VAL A 304 10.89 -16.07 6.18
CA VAL A 304 11.41 -17.40 5.90
C VAL A 304 10.31 -18.29 5.31
N GLY A 305 9.18 -18.41 6.01
CA GLY A 305 8.07 -19.26 5.56
C GLY A 305 7.55 -18.89 4.17
N PHE A 306 7.39 -17.58 3.88
CA PHE A 306 6.97 -17.13 2.55
C PHE A 306 8.00 -17.44 1.47
N GLN A 307 9.29 -17.19 1.74
CA GLN A 307 10.33 -17.40 0.76
C GLN A 307 10.56 -18.89 0.47
N ASP A 308 10.37 -19.77 1.44
CA ASP A 308 10.41 -21.22 1.25
C ASP A 308 9.24 -21.68 0.36
N ARG A 309 8.04 -21.13 0.54
CA ARG A 309 6.89 -21.38 -0.35
C ARG A 309 7.18 -20.91 -1.77
N PHE A 310 7.71 -19.70 -1.94
CA PHE A 310 8.08 -19.20 -3.26
C PHE A 310 9.12 -20.07 -3.95
N LYS A 311 10.13 -20.53 -3.20
CA LYS A 311 11.17 -21.42 -3.70
C LYS A 311 10.63 -22.77 -4.20
N THR A 312 9.64 -23.33 -3.50
CA THR A 312 9.10 -24.67 -3.81
C THR A 312 7.94 -24.67 -4.80
N GLU A 313 7.17 -23.58 -4.86
CA GLU A 313 5.89 -23.56 -5.56
C GLU A 313 5.89 -22.68 -6.83
N LEU A 314 6.83 -21.74 -6.95
CA LEU A 314 6.92 -20.86 -8.11
C LEU A 314 8.04 -21.28 -9.07
N PRO A 315 7.82 -21.18 -10.39
CA PRO A 315 8.85 -21.50 -11.40
C PRO A 315 9.86 -20.35 -11.58
N ILE A 316 10.14 -19.60 -10.53
CA ILE A 316 11.11 -18.50 -10.52
C ILE A 316 12.10 -18.71 -9.37
N LYS A 317 13.29 -18.14 -9.50
CA LYS A 317 14.36 -18.29 -8.52
C LYS A 317 13.98 -17.60 -7.20
N SER A 318 14.19 -18.27 -6.06
CA SER A 318 14.23 -17.60 -4.76
C SER A 318 15.57 -16.87 -4.62
N ARG A 319 15.52 -15.58 -4.30
CA ARG A 319 16.70 -14.75 -4.02
C ARG A 319 16.90 -14.52 -2.52
N GLY A 320 16.01 -15.10 -1.70
CA GLY A 320 16.13 -15.11 -0.25
C GLY A 320 15.43 -13.95 0.45
N ILE A 321 15.84 -13.76 1.70
CA ILE A 321 15.26 -12.82 2.64
C ILE A 321 16.26 -11.70 2.90
N HIS A 322 15.74 -10.50 2.94
CA HIS A 322 16.54 -9.29 3.16
C HIS A 322 15.86 -8.37 4.16
N SER A 323 16.60 -7.41 4.68
CA SER A 323 16.05 -6.38 5.54
C SER A 323 16.58 -5.01 5.15
N ALA A 324 15.72 -4.00 5.27
CA ALA A 324 16.09 -2.60 5.09
C ALA A 324 15.02 -1.68 5.70
N ASN A 325 15.28 -0.38 5.67
CA ASN A 325 14.42 0.61 6.29
C ASN A 325 13.26 1.01 5.35
N PHE A 326 12.31 0.10 5.13
CA PHE A 326 11.10 0.35 4.36
C PHE A 326 10.13 1.23 5.16
N PHE A 327 9.77 2.37 4.61
CA PHE A 327 8.86 3.30 5.29
C PHE A 327 7.47 2.69 5.50
N VAL A 328 6.97 1.95 4.52
CA VAL A 328 5.67 1.27 4.57
C VAL A 328 5.58 0.20 5.66
N LEU A 329 6.70 -0.32 6.16
CA LEU A 329 6.74 -1.34 7.22
C LEU A 329 7.10 -0.76 8.59
N ARG A 330 7.75 0.40 8.62
CA ARG A 330 8.42 0.94 9.81
C ARG A 330 7.51 1.12 11.02
N LYS A 331 6.26 1.53 10.81
CA LYS A 331 5.30 1.85 11.89
C LYS A 331 4.27 0.76 12.14
N ALA A 332 4.47 -0.42 11.59
CA ALA A 332 3.60 -1.56 11.85
C ALA A 332 3.71 -2.01 13.31
N LYS A 333 2.55 -2.23 13.95
CA LYS A 333 2.44 -2.75 15.32
C LYS A 333 2.24 -4.28 15.35
N MET A 334 2.52 -4.94 14.24
CA MET A 334 2.43 -6.37 14.03
C MET A 334 3.59 -6.81 13.12
N PRO A 335 3.85 -8.12 12.95
CA PRO A 335 4.74 -8.61 11.90
C PRO A 335 4.35 -8.04 10.54
N ALA A 336 5.33 -7.52 9.81
CA ALA A 336 5.12 -6.81 8.55
C ALA A 336 6.24 -7.13 7.55
N MET A 337 5.87 -7.43 6.31
CA MET A 337 6.81 -7.75 5.26
C MET A 337 6.40 -7.17 3.91
N LEU A 338 7.37 -7.06 3.03
CA LEU A 338 7.21 -6.68 1.63
C LEU A 338 7.68 -7.84 0.77
N LEU A 339 6.81 -8.29 -0.13
CA LEU A 339 7.05 -9.38 -1.04
C LEU A 339 7.31 -8.83 -2.43
N GLU A 340 8.50 -9.07 -2.96
CA GLU A 340 8.86 -8.87 -4.35
C GLU A 340 8.62 -10.18 -5.12
N ALA A 341 7.46 -10.27 -5.78
CA ALA A 341 6.99 -11.52 -6.36
C ALA A 341 7.53 -11.81 -7.77
N GLY A 342 8.63 -11.19 -8.15
CA GLY A 342 9.31 -11.30 -9.44
C GLY A 342 9.92 -9.97 -9.87
N PHE A 343 10.56 -9.93 -11.05
CA PHE A 343 11.16 -8.73 -11.64
C PHE A 343 10.40 -8.34 -12.92
N ILE A 344 9.64 -7.25 -12.87
CA ILE A 344 8.92 -6.76 -14.05
C ILE A 344 9.87 -6.25 -15.16
N SER A 345 11.08 -5.89 -14.78
CA SER A 345 12.14 -5.48 -15.71
C SER A 345 12.78 -6.65 -16.47
N ASN A 346 12.56 -7.89 -16.04
CA ASN A 346 13.02 -9.10 -16.72
C ASN A 346 11.97 -9.54 -17.75
N PRO A 347 12.31 -9.67 -19.06
CA PRO A 347 11.31 -9.99 -20.09
C PRO A 347 10.57 -11.33 -19.86
N GLY A 348 11.28 -12.34 -19.36
CA GLY A 348 10.70 -13.65 -19.07
C GLY A 348 9.71 -13.60 -17.91
N GLU A 349 10.06 -12.90 -16.83
CA GLU A 349 9.18 -12.74 -15.67
C GLU A 349 8.04 -11.76 -15.94
N GLU A 350 8.24 -10.70 -16.75
CA GLU A 350 7.14 -9.86 -17.21
C GLU A 350 6.09 -10.69 -17.95
N ALA A 351 6.53 -11.58 -18.86
CA ALA A 351 5.63 -12.47 -19.59
C ALA A 351 4.88 -13.44 -18.66
N LEU A 352 5.53 -13.96 -17.61
CA LEU A 352 4.88 -14.78 -16.58
C LEU A 352 3.87 -13.94 -15.77
N LEU A 353 4.27 -12.76 -15.30
CA LEU A 353 3.42 -11.85 -14.52
C LEU A 353 2.19 -11.37 -15.31
N ALA A 354 2.25 -11.32 -16.64
CA ALA A 354 1.10 -11.04 -17.49
C ALA A 354 0.06 -12.17 -17.47
N GLN A 355 0.46 -13.41 -17.15
CA GLN A 355 -0.41 -14.58 -17.17
C GLN A 355 -1.21 -14.71 -15.87
N ALA A 356 -2.53 -14.86 -15.99
CA ALA A 356 -3.43 -15.06 -14.84
C ALA A 356 -3.09 -16.32 -14.03
N GLY A 357 -2.65 -17.40 -14.71
CA GLY A 357 -2.25 -18.65 -14.07
C GLY A 357 -1.01 -18.53 -13.20
N PHE A 358 -0.02 -17.74 -13.61
CA PHE A 358 1.16 -17.49 -12.79
C PHE A 358 0.84 -16.62 -11.56
N ARG A 359 0.02 -15.58 -11.74
CA ARG A 359 -0.48 -14.78 -10.60
C ARG A 359 -1.29 -15.61 -9.61
N ALA A 360 -2.07 -16.60 -10.08
CA ALA A 360 -2.77 -17.53 -9.20
C ALA A 360 -1.81 -18.37 -8.36
N LYS A 361 -0.70 -18.86 -8.93
CA LYS A 361 0.34 -19.60 -8.18
C LYS A 361 1.00 -18.72 -7.10
N ILE A 362 1.30 -17.46 -7.41
CA ILE A 362 1.82 -16.49 -6.41
C ILE A 362 0.81 -16.36 -5.26
N VAL A 363 -0.46 -16.14 -5.56
CA VAL A 363 -1.53 -16.01 -4.55
C VAL A 363 -1.64 -17.27 -3.70
N ASP A 364 -1.53 -18.45 -4.31
CA ASP A 364 -1.59 -19.73 -3.62
C ASP A 364 -0.42 -19.91 -2.64
N ALA A 365 0.79 -19.56 -3.06
CA ALA A 365 1.97 -19.61 -2.23
C ALA A 365 1.85 -18.63 -1.04
N ILE A 366 1.38 -17.40 -1.27
CA ILE A 366 1.16 -16.42 -0.20
C ILE A 366 0.07 -16.92 0.78
N ALA A 367 -1.06 -17.41 0.28
CA ALA A 367 -2.16 -17.89 1.13
C ALA A 367 -1.73 -19.05 2.04
N ARG A 368 -0.90 -19.97 1.53
CA ARG A 368 -0.31 -21.06 2.34
C ARG A 368 0.75 -20.60 3.34
N GLY A 369 1.41 -19.50 3.06
CA GLY A 369 2.37 -18.89 3.99
C GLY A 369 1.70 -18.14 5.16
N ILE A 370 0.41 -17.79 5.02
CA ILE A 370 -0.40 -17.15 6.07
C ILE A 370 -1.04 -18.20 6.99
N ALA A 371 -1.38 -19.37 6.45
CA ALA A 371 -2.05 -20.46 7.16
C ALA A 371 -1.09 -21.24 8.05
#